data_872bce4393666eade482dbb19876a532
#
_entry.id   872bce4393666eade482dbb19876a532
#
_cell.length_a   1.000
_cell.length_b   1.000
_cell.length_c   1.000
_cell.angle_alpha   90.00
_cell.angle_beta   90.00
_cell.angle_gamma   90.00
#
_symmetry.space_group_name_H-M   'P 1'
#
loop_
_entity.id
_entity.type
_entity.pdbx_description
1 polymer ?
#
loop_
_entity_poly.entity_id
_entity_poly.type
_entity_poly.pdbx_seq_one_letter_code
_entity_poly.pdbx_strand_id
1 'polypeptide(L)'
;MTRDIRIGVSLLSRDTRRAGIPIVLLGGILATTFLVSGLASAIPPAGYGQPGGEFDITLSRVPVADRAAAKALKPPFEPTPEILAEGKAIFLGRGTCFQCHGPEGKGDGGAAKVLPIQPRDFTNPRFDKVRTPGEMMWVLKNGSLGQTGQIPGTGMLPIVGQFLTEEDGWKVLFYERSLGEGSK
;
A
#
# COMPACT_ATOMS: atom_id res chain seq x y z
N MET A 1 -26.10 -49.39 -7.39
CA MET A 1 -25.64 -49.32 -8.80
C MET A 1 -24.25 -48.71 -8.80
N THR A 2 -23.26 -49.56 -8.72
CA THR A 2 -21.83 -49.24 -8.72
C THR A 2 -21.30 -49.36 -10.14
N ARG A 3 -20.67 -48.30 -10.66
CA ARG A 3 -19.96 -48.35 -11.94
C ARG A 3 -18.46 -48.35 -11.69
N ASP A 4 -17.84 -49.49 -11.98
CA ASP A 4 -16.41 -49.69 -12.05
C ASP A 4 -15.84 -48.96 -13.29
N ILE A 5 -14.84 -48.11 -13.07
CA ILE A 5 -14.02 -47.56 -14.16
C ILE A 5 -12.67 -48.26 -14.14
N ARG A 6 -12.45 -49.13 -15.13
CA ARG A 6 -11.15 -49.80 -15.37
C ARG A 6 -10.23 -48.84 -16.13
N ILE A 7 -9.06 -48.57 -15.53
CA ILE A 7 -7.97 -47.84 -16.20
C ILE A 7 -7.08 -48.91 -16.87
N GLY A 8 -7.09 -48.88 -18.21
CA GLY A 8 -6.22 -49.73 -19.02
C GLY A 8 -4.79 -49.15 -19.07
N VAL A 9 -3.82 -49.90 -18.54
CA VAL A 9 -2.39 -49.60 -18.70
C VAL A 9 -1.91 -50.31 -19.96
N SER A 10 -1.50 -49.56 -20.96
CA SER A 10 -0.87 -50.07 -22.18
C SER A 10 0.64 -50.02 -22.02
N LEU A 11 1.24 -51.19 -21.95
CA LEU A 11 2.68 -51.42 -22.01
C LEU A 11 3.12 -51.39 -23.47
N LEU A 12 3.91 -50.42 -23.90
CA LEU A 12 4.61 -50.44 -25.18
C LEU A 12 6.11 -50.74 -24.96
N SER A 13 6.50 -51.77 -25.63
CA SER A 13 7.74 -52.50 -25.72
C SER A 13 8.95 -51.61 -26.10
N ARG A 14 10.07 -51.96 -25.47
CA ARG A 14 11.43 -51.50 -25.82
C ARG A 14 11.87 -52.04 -27.16
N ASP A 15 12.35 -51.18 -28.03
CA ASP A 15 13.21 -51.59 -29.17
C ASP A 15 14.58 -50.91 -29.04
N THR A 16 15.58 -51.73 -28.76
CA THR A 16 17.00 -51.33 -28.62
C THR A 16 17.68 -51.53 -29.94
N ARG A 17 17.92 -50.44 -30.69
CA ARG A 17 18.89 -50.50 -31.81
C ARG A 17 20.09 -49.58 -31.47
N ARG A 18 21.22 -50.24 -31.26
CA ARG A 18 22.55 -49.64 -31.18
C ARG A 18 22.92 -49.05 -32.53
N ALA A 19 23.19 -47.75 -32.54
CA ALA A 19 23.98 -47.13 -33.59
C ALA A 19 25.10 -46.33 -32.96
N GLY A 20 26.33 -46.77 -33.19
CA GLY A 20 27.52 -46.11 -32.69
C GLY A 20 27.78 -44.80 -33.43
N ILE A 21 28.05 -43.78 -32.67
CA ILE A 21 28.46 -42.44 -33.18
C ILE A 21 29.90 -42.21 -32.68
N PRO A 22 30.83 -41.80 -33.55
CA PRO A 22 32.21 -41.57 -33.17
C PRO A 22 32.33 -40.30 -32.31
N ILE A 23 33.11 -40.41 -31.24
CA ILE A 23 33.48 -39.29 -30.37
C ILE A 23 34.44 -38.39 -31.12
N VAL A 24 33.97 -37.22 -31.56
CA VAL A 24 34.83 -36.11 -31.97
C VAL A 24 34.97 -35.19 -30.76
N LEU A 25 36.15 -35.26 -30.14
CA LEU A 25 36.57 -34.32 -29.10
C LEU A 25 36.88 -32.98 -29.77
N LEU A 26 35.91 -32.07 -29.83
CA LEU A 26 36.16 -30.65 -30.05
C LEU A 26 36.03 -29.94 -28.71
N GLY A 27 37.21 -29.56 -28.20
CA GLY A 27 37.31 -28.68 -27.02
C GLY A 27 36.72 -27.31 -27.32
N GLY A 28 35.44 -27.13 -26.95
CA GLY A 28 34.81 -25.82 -26.94
C GLY A 28 34.79 -25.31 -25.52
N ILE A 29 35.56 -24.27 -25.24
CA ILE A 29 35.46 -23.49 -24.01
C ILE A 29 34.10 -22.81 -24.05
N LEU A 30 33.10 -23.39 -23.35
CA LEU A 30 31.85 -22.73 -23.05
C LEU A 30 32.12 -21.61 -22.02
N ALA A 31 32.38 -20.43 -22.56
CA ALA A 31 32.29 -19.22 -21.75
C ALA A 31 30.79 -19.04 -21.37
N THR A 32 30.43 -19.53 -20.20
CA THR A 32 29.16 -19.21 -19.58
C THR A 32 29.19 -17.74 -19.18
N THR A 33 28.72 -16.88 -20.10
CA THR A 33 28.39 -15.51 -19.74
C THR A 33 27.20 -15.59 -18.78
N PHE A 34 27.49 -15.48 -17.48
CA PHE A 34 26.49 -15.14 -16.49
C PHE A 34 25.95 -13.77 -16.87
N LEU A 35 24.80 -13.74 -17.53
CA LEU A 35 23.94 -12.58 -17.57
C LEU A 35 23.49 -12.35 -16.12
N VAL A 36 24.27 -11.55 -15.40
CA VAL A 36 23.81 -10.88 -14.20
C VAL A 36 22.71 -9.95 -14.70
N SER A 37 21.47 -10.46 -14.72
CA SER A 37 20.29 -9.61 -14.79
C SER A 37 20.36 -8.72 -13.56
N GLY A 38 20.99 -7.55 -13.72
CA GLY A 38 20.97 -6.51 -12.71
C GLY A 38 19.49 -6.26 -12.41
N LEU A 39 19.06 -6.65 -11.21
CA LEU A 39 17.90 -6.04 -10.58
C LEU A 39 18.27 -4.56 -10.50
N ALA A 40 17.92 -3.82 -11.54
CA ALA A 40 17.87 -2.38 -11.47
C ALA A 40 16.85 -2.11 -10.36
N SER A 41 17.35 -1.88 -9.15
CA SER A 41 16.56 -1.27 -8.09
C SER A 41 16.00 -0.02 -8.72
N ALA A 42 14.70 -0.04 -9.05
CA ALA A 42 14.05 1.12 -9.62
C ALA A 42 14.19 2.24 -8.60
N ILE A 43 15.14 3.14 -8.83
CA ILE A 43 15.27 4.36 -8.05
C ILE A 43 13.93 5.06 -8.24
N PRO A 44 13.15 5.25 -7.16
CA PRO A 44 11.88 5.94 -7.31
C PRO A 44 12.15 7.32 -7.92
N PRO A 45 11.30 7.79 -8.84
CA PRO A 45 11.47 9.09 -9.46
C PRO A 45 11.58 10.19 -8.41
N ALA A 46 12.36 11.24 -8.69
CA ALA A 46 12.55 12.37 -7.80
C ALA A 46 11.18 12.94 -7.38
N GLY A 47 10.93 13.06 -6.07
CA GLY A 47 9.62 13.42 -5.49
C GLY A 47 9.02 12.34 -4.61
N TYR A 48 9.51 11.11 -4.69
CA TYR A 48 9.18 10.06 -3.74
C TYR A 48 10.12 10.19 -2.54
N GLY A 49 9.54 10.36 -1.35
CA GLY A 49 10.29 10.53 -0.10
C GLY A 49 11.42 9.52 0.02
N GLN A 50 12.56 9.96 0.52
CA GLN A 50 13.65 9.07 0.87
C GLN A 50 13.14 8.03 1.89
N PRO A 51 13.68 6.81 1.93
CA PRO A 51 13.38 5.89 3.02
C PRO A 51 13.54 6.61 4.36
N GLY A 52 12.44 6.73 5.13
CA GLY A 52 12.40 7.47 6.40
C GLY A 52 12.07 8.97 6.30
N GLY A 53 11.74 9.50 5.12
CA GLY A 53 11.29 10.88 4.94
C GLY A 53 9.79 11.01 4.67
N GLU A 54 9.21 12.18 5.00
CA GLU A 54 7.82 12.49 4.68
C GLU A 54 7.64 12.55 3.16
N PHE A 55 6.59 11.93 2.67
CA PHE A 55 6.24 11.94 1.25
C PHE A 55 5.74 13.32 0.83
N ASP A 56 6.04 13.73 -0.42
CA ASP A 56 5.54 15.01 -0.95
C ASP A 56 4.02 15.12 -0.77
N ILE A 57 3.63 16.04 0.12
CA ILE A 57 2.23 16.25 0.50
C ILE A 57 1.37 16.77 -0.65
N THR A 58 1.96 17.32 -1.71
CA THR A 58 1.23 17.84 -2.87
C THR A 58 0.75 16.73 -3.80
N LEU A 59 1.40 15.56 -3.77
CA LEU A 59 1.02 14.41 -4.59
C LEU A 59 -0.24 13.73 -4.05
N SER A 60 -1.25 13.57 -4.89
CA SER A 60 -2.53 12.99 -4.49
C SER A 60 -2.51 11.47 -4.54
N ARG A 61 -3.03 10.83 -3.48
CA ARG A 61 -3.34 9.40 -3.45
C ARG A 61 -4.61 9.05 -4.21
N VAL A 62 -5.49 10.04 -4.42
CA VAL A 62 -6.74 9.83 -5.13
C VAL A 62 -6.46 9.76 -6.63
N PRO A 63 -6.86 8.69 -7.34
CA PRO A 63 -6.76 8.59 -8.79
C PRO A 63 -7.45 9.76 -9.49
N VAL A 64 -6.95 10.16 -10.65
CA VAL A 64 -7.49 11.32 -11.40
C VAL A 64 -9.00 11.20 -11.63
N ALA A 65 -9.46 9.98 -11.95
CA ALA A 65 -10.89 9.72 -12.21
C ALA A 65 -11.77 10.00 -10.98
N ASP A 66 -11.26 9.77 -9.76
CA ASP A 66 -12.03 9.86 -8.52
C ASP A 66 -11.89 11.23 -7.85
N ARG A 67 -10.92 12.06 -8.26
CA ARG A 67 -10.58 13.31 -7.56
C ARG A 67 -11.74 14.29 -7.43
N ALA A 68 -12.53 14.45 -8.48
CA ALA A 68 -13.65 15.39 -8.45
C ALA A 68 -14.70 14.94 -7.41
N ALA A 69 -15.06 13.66 -7.42
CA ALA A 69 -16.01 13.09 -6.47
C ALA A 69 -15.46 13.13 -5.04
N ALA A 70 -14.19 12.75 -4.84
CA ALA A 70 -13.56 12.79 -3.53
C ALA A 70 -13.52 14.22 -2.96
N LYS A 71 -13.16 15.22 -3.76
CA LYS A 71 -13.16 16.63 -3.31
C LYS A 71 -14.55 17.18 -3.00
N ALA A 72 -15.57 16.69 -3.69
CA ALA A 72 -16.95 17.11 -3.47
C ALA A 72 -17.56 16.50 -2.18
N LEU A 73 -17.01 15.38 -1.70
CA LEU A 73 -17.50 14.70 -0.50
C LEU A 73 -17.30 15.58 0.74
N LYS A 74 -18.35 15.75 1.50
CA LYS A 74 -18.38 16.60 2.70
C LYS A 74 -18.73 15.74 3.93
N PRO A 75 -18.18 16.12 5.11
CA PRO A 75 -18.65 15.53 6.38
C PRO A 75 -20.13 15.80 6.57
N PRO A 76 -20.89 14.87 7.19
CA PRO A 76 -22.30 15.04 7.47
C PRO A 76 -22.58 15.86 8.74
N PHE A 77 -21.53 16.26 9.48
CA PHE A 77 -21.61 17.04 10.72
C PHE A 77 -20.37 17.93 10.89
N GLU A 78 -20.44 18.88 11.81
CA GLU A 78 -19.35 19.81 12.11
C GLU A 78 -18.41 19.28 13.21
N PRO A 79 -17.13 19.69 13.24
CA PRO A 79 -16.19 19.30 14.28
C PRO A 79 -16.45 20.04 15.59
N THR A 80 -17.18 19.41 16.52
CA THR A 80 -17.31 19.90 17.91
C THR A 80 -16.20 19.33 18.77
N PRO A 81 -15.93 19.91 19.98
CA PRO A 81 -14.98 19.34 20.93
C PRO A 81 -15.24 17.87 21.26
N GLU A 82 -16.51 17.46 21.35
CA GLU A 82 -16.92 16.09 21.62
C GLU A 82 -16.57 15.17 20.44
N ILE A 83 -16.86 15.61 19.20
CA ILE A 83 -16.50 14.87 17.97
C ILE A 83 -14.99 14.70 17.86
N LEU A 84 -14.21 15.75 18.18
CA LEU A 84 -12.74 15.65 18.21
C LEU A 84 -12.24 14.67 19.27
N ALA A 85 -12.84 14.65 20.46
CA ALA A 85 -12.51 13.70 21.52
C ALA A 85 -12.83 12.26 21.12
N GLU A 86 -14.00 12.02 20.47
CA GLU A 86 -14.34 10.72 19.92
C GLU A 86 -13.38 10.28 18.81
N GLY A 87 -13.02 11.19 17.90
CA GLY A 87 -12.05 10.94 16.83
C GLY A 87 -10.69 10.55 17.39
N LYS A 88 -10.22 11.25 18.44
CA LYS A 88 -8.98 10.91 19.16
C LYS A 88 -9.07 9.51 19.79
N ALA A 89 -10.18 9.19 20.45
CA ALA A 89 -10.38 7.88 21.06
C ALA A 89 -10.34 6.75 20.01
N ILE A 90 -10.94 6.98 18.83
CA ILE A 90 -10.88 6.01 17.72
C ILE A 90 -9.44 5.89 17.18
N PHE A 91 -8.75 7.01 16.96
CA PHE A 91 -7.37 7.05 16.45
C PHE A 91 -6.40 6.27 17.35
N LEU A 92 -6.51 6.46 18.66
CA LEU A 92 -5.67 5.79 19.67
C LEU A 92 -6.17 4.40 20.08
N GLY A 93 -7.40 4.05 19.74
CA GLY A 93 -8.05 2.81 20.12
C GLY A 93 -8.32 1.89 18.94
N ARG A 94 -9.60 1.60 18.69
CA ARG A 94 -10.06 0.60 17.71
C ARG A 94 -9.68 0.89 16.26
N GLY A 95 -9.39 2.13 15.90
CA GLY A 95 -8.89 2.53 14.58
C GLY A 95 -7.43 2.16 14.36
N THR A 96 -6.66 1.91 15.44
CA THR A 96 -5.24 1.54 15.43
C THR A 96 -4.32 2.47 14.64
N CYS A 97 -4.78 3.67 14.30
CA CYS A 97 -4.07 4.65 13.46
C CYS A 97 -2.69 5.01 14.03
N PHE A 98 -2.62 5.12 15.39
CA PHE A 98 -1.40 5.46 16.11
C PHE A 98 -0.25 4.45 15.89
N GLN A 99 -0.55 3.22 15.51
CA GLN A 99 0.49 2.21 15.29
C GLN A 99 1.44 2.61 14.16
N CYS A 100 0.89 3.24 13.11
CA CYS A 100 1.67 3.76 11.99
C CYS A 100 1.92 5.26 12.11
N HIS A 101 0.87 6.04 12.44
CA HIS A 101 0.96 7.49 12.46
C HIS A 101 1.52 8.08 13.78
N GLY A 102 1.77 7.23 14.80
CA GLY A 102 2.19 7.68 16.12
C GLY A 102 1.06 8.26 16.96
N PRO A 103 1.17 8.29 18.29
CA PRO A 103 0.12 8.78 19.18
C PRO A 103 -0.16 10.28 19.01
N GLU A 104 0.82 11.04 18.52
CA GLU A 104 0.72 12.46 18.22
C GLU A 104 0.46 12.75 16.72
N GLY A 105 0.33 11.71 15.89
CA GLY A 105 0.07 11.84 14.47
C GLY A 105 1.26 12.26 13.60
N LYS A 106 2.50 12.14 14.11
CA LYS A 106 3.74 12.58 13.44
C LYS A 106 4.27 11.60 12.39
N GLY A 107 3.58 10.48 12.14
CA GLY A 107 4.06 9.45 11.21
C GLY A 107 5.18 8.57 11.78
N ASP A 108 5.42 8.60 13.09
CA ASP A 108 6.50 7.97 13.82
C ASP A 108 6.08 6.75 14.64
N GLY A 109 4.92 6.17 14.35
CA GLY A 109 4.40 5.00 15.02
C GLY A 109 5.32 3.78 14.92
N GLY A 110 5.17 2.84 15.83
CA GLY A 110 6.03 1.66 15.89
C GLY A 110 6.09 0.86 14.58
N ALA A 111 4.98 0.75 13.87
CA ALA A 111 4.89 0.08 12.58
C ALA A 111 5.47 0.91 11.41
N ALA A 112 5.67 2.21 11.56
CA ALA A 112 6.24 3.07 10.51
C ALA A 112 7.61 2.59 10.02
N LYS A 113 8.40 1.98 10.93
CA LYS A 113 9.77 1.53 10.65
C LYS A 113 9.89 0.44 9.58
N VAL A 114 8.82 -0.31 9.35
CA VAL A 114 8.80 -1.41 8.37
C VAL A 114 8.02 -1.05 7.09
N LEU A 115 7.48 0.16 7.02
CA LEU A 115 6.76 0.62 5.85
C LEU A 115 7.72 1.17 4.78
N PRO A 116 7.40 0.99 3.48
CA PRO A 116 8.23 1.48 2.39
C PRO A 116 8.30 3.01 2.34
N ILE A 117 7.30 3.69 2.87
CA ILE A 117 7.17 5.14 2.90
C ILE A 117 6.66 5.53 4.28
N GLN A 118 7.24 6.58 4.86
CA GLN A 118 6.79 7.10 6.15
C GLN A 118 5.30 7.47 6.10
N PRO A 119 4.51 7.07 7.10
CA PRO A 119 3.14 7.52 7.27
C PRO A 119 3.05 9.04 7.32
N ARG A 120 1.90 9.57 6.90
CA ARG A 120 1.66 11.01 6.89
C ARG A 120 1.83 11.62 8.29
N ASP A 121 2.59 12.72 8.36
CA ASP A 121 2.62 13.61 9.51
C ASP A 121 1.41 14.55 9.46
N PHE A 122 0.43 14.32 10.33
CA PHE A 122 -0.78 15.13 10.43
C PHE A 122 -0.53 16.46 11.17
N THR A 123 0.61 16.61 11.86
CA THR A 123 0.97 17.87 12.51
C THR A 123 1.52 18.90 11.53
N ASN A 124 1.79 18.50 10.26
CA ASN A 124 2.23 19.40 9.22
C ASN A 124 1.11 20.36 8.81
N PRO A 125 1.19 21.69 9.12
CA PRO A 125 0.11 22.63 8.90
C PRO A 125 -0.19 22.90 7.41
N ARG A 126 0.67 22.40 6.50
CA ARG A 126 0.44 22.50 5.05
C ARG A 126 -0.50 21.42 4.56
N PHE A 127 -0.64 20.30 5.30
CA PHE A 127 -1.41 19.14 4.84
C PHE A 127 -2.88 19.50 4.64
N ASP A 128 -3.50 20.21 5.56
CA ASP A 128 -4.89 20.65 5.48
C ASP A 128 -5.18 21.61 4.33
N LYS A 129 -4.16 22.34 3.87
CA LYS A 129 -4.28 23.27 2.74
C LYS A 129 -4.29 22.54 1.39
N VAL A 130 -3.64 21.38 1.32
CA VAL A 130 -3.48 20.61 0.07
C VAL A 130 -4.41 19.42 -0.04
N ARG A 131 -5.09 19.03 1.06
CA ARG A 131 -6.03 17.90 1.09
C ARG A 131 -7.39 18.30 1.64
N THR A 132 -8.44 17.97 0.91
CA THR A 132 -9.80 18.12 1.42
C THR A 132 -10.16 16.95 2.33
N PRO A 133 -11.12 17.14 3.27
CA PRO A 133 -11.62 16.04 4.09
C PRO A 133 -12.13 14.85 3.26
N GLY A 134 -12.77 15.13 2.12
CA GLY A 134 -13.25 14.06 1.23
C GLY A 134 -12.13 13.27 0.56
N GLU A 135 -11.01 13.90 0.18
CA GLU A 135 -9.84 13.16 -0.32
C GLU A 135 -9.23 12.26 0.78
N MET A 136 -9.21 12.72 2.03
CA MET A 136 -8.78 11.91 3.18
C MET A 136 -9.74 10.74 3.40
N MET A 137 -11.06 10.96 3.33
CA MET A 137 -12.07 9.89 3.43
C MET A 137 -11.89 8.85 2.32
N TRP A 138 -11.58 9.29 1.09
CA TRP A 138 -11.28 8.36 0.00
C TRP A 138 -10.12 7.42 0.40
N VAL A 139 -9.05 7.95 1.01
CA VAL A 139 -7.90 7.15 1.46
C VAL A 139 -8.31 6.19 2.58
N LEU A 140 -9.13 6.61 3.55
CA LEU A 140 -9.61 5.71 4.60
C LEU A 140 -10.48 4.56 4.05
N LYS A 141 -11.22 4.79 2.96
CA LYS A 141 -12.05 3.77 2.32
C LYS A 141 -11.26 2.81 1.43
N ASN A 142 -10.24 3.30 0.74
CA ASN A 142 -9.54 2.55 -0.30
C ASN A 142 -8.13 2.10 0.11
N GLY A 143 -7.55 2.72 1.11
CA GLY A 143 -6.17 2.49 1.49
C GLY A 143 -5.18 2.96 0.43
N SER A 144 -3.95 2.47 0.51
CA SER A 144 -2.91 2.63 -0.51
C SER A 144 -1.86 1.52 -0.38
N LEU A 145 -2.31 0.26 -0.38
CA LEU A 145 -1.44 -0.92 -0.37
C LEU A 145 -0.63 -1.03 -1.65
N GLY A 146 -1.27 -0.78 -2.79
CA GLY A 146 -0.64 -0.66 -4.09
C GLY A 146 -0.50 0.81 -4.50
N GLN A 147 -0.07 1.03 -5.74
CA GLN A 147 -0.04 2.37 -6.31
C GLN A 147 -1.44 2.96 -6.37
N THR A 148 -1.62 4.13 -5.77
CA THR A 148 -2.87 4.89 -5.81
C THR A 148 -2.59 6.32 -6.26
N GLY A 149 -3.31 6.79 -7.27
CA GLY A 149 -3.10 8.12 -7.83
C GLY A 149 -1.65 8.32 -8.27
N GLN A 150 -0.98 9.29 -7.66
CA GLN A 150 0.41 9.67 -7.95
C GLN A 150 1.43 9.02 -6.99
N ILE A 151 0.99 8.19 -6.06
CA ILE A 151 1.80 7.66 -4.97
C ILE A 151 1.95 6.15 -5.11
N PRO A 152 3.17 5.58 -4.97
CA PRO A 152 3.36 4.14 -4.88
C PRO A 152 2.73 3.58 -3.60
N GLY A 153 2.65 2.26 -3.48
CA GLY A 153 2.12 1.60 -2.29
C GLY A 153 2.81 2.04 -1.01
N THR A 154 2.02 2.44 -0.01
CA THR A 154 2.50 2.97 1.27
C THR A 154 2.28 2.01 2.44
N GLY A 155 1.56 0.92 2.24
CA GLY A 155 1.16 0.02 3.32
C GLY A 155 -0.11 0.45 4.07
N MET A 156 -0.73 1.60 3.73
CA MET A 156 -1.99 2.02 4.35
C MET A 156 -3.13 1.09 3.96
N LEU A 157 -3.74 0.45 4.95
CA LEU A 157 -4.91 -0.42 4.77
C LEU A 157 -6.19 0.40 4.55
N PRO A 158 -7.19 -0.13 3.84
CA PRO A 158 -8.54 0.40 3.90
C PRO A 158 -9.13 0.14 5.30
N ILE A 159 -9.60 1.17 5.96
CA ILE A 159 -10.08 1.10 7.35
C ILE A 159 -11.60 1.27 7.42
N VAL A 160 -12.14 2.26 6.70
CA VAL A 160 -13.59 2.52 6.66
C VAL A 160 -14.28 1.49 5.77
N GLY A 161 -15.33 0.90 6.30
CA GLY A 161 -16.05 -0.23 5.67
C GLY A 161 -15.48 -1.61 6.03
N GLN A 162 -14.29 -1.66 6.66
CA GLN A 162 -13.68 -2.91 7.17
C GLN A 162 -13.71 -2.96 8.70
N PHE A 163 -13.20 -1.94 9.37
CA PHE A 163 -13.02 -1.87 10.82
C PHE A 163 -13.79 -0.71 11.45
N LEU A 164 -14.01 0.36 10.70
CA LEU A 164 -14.70 1.56 11.13
C LEU A 164 -15.92 1.82 10.24
N THR A 165 -16.94 2.43 10.83
CA THR A 165 -18.07 3.01 10.07
C THR A 165 -17.62 4.27 9.34
N GLU A 166 -18.42 4.76 8.40
CA GLU A 166 -18.13 6.03 7.73
C GLU A 166 -18.19 7.21 8.72
N GLU A 167 -19.11 7.18 9.68
CA GLU A 167 -19.20 8.17 10.75
C GLU A 167 -17.92 8.21 11.59
N ASP A 168 -17.39 7.04 11.97
CA ASP A 168 -16.12 6.94 12.70
C ASP A 168 -14.96 7.53 11.87
N GLY A 169 -14.95 7.26 10.57
CA GLY A 169 -13.98 7.81 9.65
C GLY A 169 -13.99 9.34 9.67
N TRP A 170 -15.17 9.97 9.64
CA TRP A 170 -15.29 11.44 9.72
C TRP A 170 -14.77 11.99 11.06
N LYS A 171 -15.10 11.33 12.17
CA LYS A 171 -14.60 11.72 13.49
C LYS A 171 -13.07 11.66 13.57
N VAL A 172 -12.48 10.57 13.05
CA VAL A 172 -11.01 10.43 12.97
C VAL A 172 -10.40 11.53 12.12
N LEU A 173 -10.94 11.83 10.94
CA LEU A 173 -10.42 12.86 10.05
C LEU A 173 -10.47 14.25 10.67
N PHE A 174 -11.50 14.58 11.43
CA PHE A 174 -11.54 15.84 12.17
C PHE A 174 -10.43 15.93 13.21
N TYR A 175 -10.20 14.83 13.94
CA TYR A 175 -9.09 14.79 14.90
C TYR A 175 -7.72 14.93 14.19
N GLU A 176 -7.47 14.17 13.10
CA GLU A 176 -6.23 14.25 12.32
C GLU A 176 -5.96 15.68 11.84
N ARG A 177 -6.98 16.38 11.34
CA ARG A 177 -6.87 17.77 10.88
C ARG A 177 -6.59 18.74 12.02
N SER A 178 -7.18 18.51 13.21
CA SER A 178 -6.95 19.36 14.38
C SER A 178 -5.49 19.32 14.86
N LEU A 179 -4.73 18.26 14.54
CA LEU A 179 -3.31 18.15 14.90
C LEU A 179 -2.44 19.18 14.15
N GLY A 180 -2.77 19.48 12.89
CA GLY A 180 -2.09 20.51 12.11
C GLY A 180 -2.38 21.94 12.57
N GLU A 181 -3.56 22.18 13.14
CA GLU A 181 -3.96 23.52 13.65
C GLU A 181 -3.24 23.90 14.94
N GLY A 182 -2.92 22.92 15.79
CA GLY A 182 -2.21 23.12 17.06
C GLY A 182 -0.71 23.42 16.89
N SER A 183 -0.16 23.33 15.69
CA SER A 183 1.26 23.53 15.38
C SER A 183 1.61 24.98 14.96
N LYS A 184 0.72 25.93 15.24
CA LYS A 184 0.90 27.37 14.93
C LYS A 184 1.49 28.13 16.11
#